data_a729a203a4fde6149e07bc43ab91d51d
#
_entry.id   a729a203a4fde6149e07bc43ab91d51d
#
_cell.length_a   1.000
_cell.length_b   1.000
_cell.length_c   1.000
_cell.angle_alpha   90.00
_cell.angle_beta   90.00
_cell.angle_gamma   90.00
#
_symmetry.space_group_name_H-M   'P 1'
#
loop_
_entity.id
_entity.type
_entity.pdbx_description
1 polymer ?
#
loop_
_entity_poly.entity_id
_entity_poly.type
_entity_poly.pdbx_seq_one_letter_code
_entity_poly.pdbx_strand_id
1 'polypeptide(L)'
;MPPSSTTSLEARRGKRAVLVDVQLPGVTDEDQAADLAELGRLVQTLGYEVVATVTQRRDALAAAAVLGEGKLKELAAITGGKGIVPTGAPEVKTKARAKWAAAGKKAPEIVEDDNVPVEGEDDRDRPAVIVVDHEITPSQARNLERATGAEVLDRTGVIVDIFHQHARSREARLQVEIARLNYVAPRLRESSGGKERQRGKGAGEAAIELDRRKIRDRIAELREQLAAIQKERDNRRHARQGQLRVALVGYTNAGKSSLMRALTGSQVLVEDKLFATLDTTVRALQPETKPRILISDTVGFIKKLPHDLVASFRSTLDEALEASLLLYVVDASDPTHEAQLEVTRSVLCDIGAQDVPSLLVLNKADRLDADARAALRRKESTLILSAHDPRDVTALRQAILSFFEGKMIEEQLLVPYAKQALLGDVYEHAQVLAEEYDETGTRLRVRALPATIARLRTALA
;
A
#
# COMPACT_ATOMS: atom_id res chain seq x y z
N MET A 1 2.05 -13.04 24.14
CA MET A 1 1.47 -13.38 22.82
C MET A 1 0.72 -12.16 22.34
N PRO A 2 0.99 -11.56 21.17
CA PRO A 2 0.14 -10.53 20.61
C PRO A 2 -1.20 -11.19 20.18
N PRO A 3 -2.34 -10.49 20.30
CA PRO A 3 -3.63 -11.03 19.89
C PRO A 3 -3.59 -11.37 18.41
N SER A 4 -4.21 -12.49 18.05
CA SER A 4 -4.34 -12.95 16.67
C SER A 4 -5.04 -11.87 15.81
N SER A 5 -4.66 -11.73 14.54
CA SER A 5 -5.18 -10.72 13.61
C SER A 5 -6.70 -10.69 13.50
N THR A 6 -7.37 -11.82 13.72
CA THR A 6 -8.83 -11.96 13.75
C THR A 6 -9.47 -11.24 14.95
N THR A 7 -8.84 -11.29 16.12
CA THR A 7 -9.34 -10.64 17.34
C THR A 7 -9.32 -9.10 17.24
N SER A 8 -8.37 -8.54 16.46
CA SER A 8 -8.30 -7.08 16.28
C SER A 8 -9.38 -6.54 15.35
N LEU A 9 -9.78 -7.27 14.30
CA LEU A 9 -10.87 -6.90 13.39
C LEU A 9 -12.24 -6.94 14.08
N GLU A 10 -12.50 -8.01 14.85
CA GLU A 10 -13.74 -8.12 15.61
C GLU A 10 -13.87 -7.02 16.68
N ALA A 11 -12.75 -6.64 17.30
CA ALA A 11 -12.70 -5.56 18.29
C ALA A 11 -12.89 -4.15 17.68
N ARG A 12 -12.65 -3.98 16.38
CA ARG A 12 -12.81 -2.72 15.65
C ARG A 12 -14.13 -2.61 14.90
N ARG A 13 -14.77 -3.74 14.62
CA ARG A 13 -16.01 -3.80 13.84
C ARG A 13 -17.15 -3.04 14.54
N GLY A 14 -17.69 -2.04 13.83
CA GLY A 14 -18.74 -1.18 14.36
C GLY A 14 -18.26 -0.01 15.23
N LYS A 15 -16.94 0.17 15.42
CA LYS A 15 -16.42 1.40 16.03
C LYS A 15 -16.48 2.56 15.04
N ARG A 16 -16.83 3.72 15.53
CA ARG A 16 -17.02 4.94 14.76
C ARG A 16 -15.71 5.71 14.62
N ALA A 17 -15.48 6.29 13.44
CA ALA A 17 -14.32 7.10 13.13
C ALA A 17 -14.74 8.47 12.58
N VAL A 18 -13.93 9.49 12.89
CA VAL A 18 -14.03 10.83 12.30
C VAL A 18 -12.83 11.06 11.41
N LEU A 19 -13.06 11.50 10.18
CA LEU A 19 -11.99 11.92 9.26
C LEU A 19 -11.64 13.38 9.51
N VAL A 20 -10.36 13.67 9.47
CA VAL A 20 -9.83 15.04 9.62
C VAL A 20 -8.88 15.31 8.46
N ASP A 21 -9.12 16.42 7.76
CA ASP A 21 -8.22 16.90 6.72
C ASP A 21 -8.01 18.40 6.78
N VAL A 22 -6.82 18.84 6.40
CA VAL A 22 -6.46 20.25 6.29
C VAL A 22 -6.06 20.55 4.85
N GLN A 23 -6.90 21.30 4.14
CA GLN A 23 -6.61 21.74 2.79
C GLN A 23 -5.47 22.76 2.81
N LEU A 24 -4.33 22.35 2.25
CA LEU A 24 -3.15 23.20 2.11
C LEU A 24 -3.17 23.98 0.79
N PRO A 25 -2.38 25.06 0.63
CA PRO A 25 -2.28 25.80 -0.61
C PRO A 25 -1.89 24.89 -1.79
N GLY A 26 -2.54 25.09 -2.93
CA GLY A 26 -2.30 24.29 -4.14
C GLY A 26 -3.15 23.01 -4.26
N VAL A 27 -3.89 22.62 -3.23
CA VAL A 27 -4.86 21.52 -3.28
C VAL A 27 -6.23 22.07 -3.66
N THR A 28 -6.82 21.54 -4.74
CA THR A 28 -8.18 21.92 -5.17
C THR A 28 -9.24 21.29 -4.27
N ASP A 29 -10.46 21.81 -4.31
CA ASP A 29 -11.59 21.23 -3.56
C ASP A 29 -11.92 19.80 -4.08
N GLU A 30 -11.72 19.56 -5.37
CA GLU A 30 -11.91 18.24 -6.00
C GLU A 30 -10.84 17.25 -5.53
N ASP A 31 -9.57 17.66 -5.47
CA ASP A 31 -8.48 16.82 -4.95
C ASP A 31 -8.69 16.49 -3.48
N GLN A 32 -9.12 17.46 -2.66
CA GLN A 32 -9.44 17.24 -1.26
C GLN A 32 -10.59 16.22 -1.10
N ALA A 33 -11.64 16.38 -1.87
CA ALA A 33 -12.78 15.46 -1.82
C ALA A 33 -12.35 14.03 -2.22
N ALA A 34 -11.49 13.89 -3.25
CA ALA A 34 -10.96 12.61 -3.68
C ALA A 34 -10.06 11.96 -2.60
N ASP A 35 -9.16 12.74 -1.98
CA ASP A 35 -8.26 12.28 -0.90
C ASP A 35 -9.08 11.82 0.33
N LEU A 36 -10.13 12.56 0.71
CA LEU A 36 -11.03 12.18 1.81
C LEU A 36 -11.86 10.93 1.49
N ALA A 37 -12.35 10.80 0.26
CA ALA A 37 -13.06 9.59 -0.17
C ALA A 37 -12.14 8.36 -0.14
N GLU A 38 -10.86 8.53 -0.52
CA GLU A 38 -9.86 7.49 -0.43
C GLU A 38 -9.55 7.11 1.03
N LEU A 39 -9.34 8.12 1.90
CA LEU A 39 -9.13 7.90 3.34
C LEU A 39 -10.32 7.17 3.97
N GLY A 40 -11.54 7.52 3.61
CA GLY A 40 -12.75 6.84 4.04
C GLY A 40 -12.75 5.35 3.67
N ARG A 41 -12.36 5.01 2.45
CA ARG A 41 -12.22 3.61 1.99
C ARG A 41 -11.12 2.86 2.75
N LEU A 42 -10.00 3.50 3.10
CA LEU A 42 -8.95 2.93 3.94
C LEU A 42 -9.49 2.60 5.34
N VAL A 43 -10.18 3.54 5.96
CA VAL A 43 -10.76 3.40 7.30
C VAL A 43 -11.83 2.30 7.35
N GLN A 44 -12.67 2.23 6.32
CA GLN A 44 -13.66 1.15 6.16
C GLN A 44 -12.99 -0.23 5.98
N THR A 45 -11.85 -0.29 5.28
CA THR A 45 -11.06 -1.53 5.13
C THR A 45 -10.59 -2.06 6.49
N LEU A 46 -10.30 -1.17 7.45
CA LEU A 46 -9.99 -1.54 8.84
C LEU A 46 -11.21 -1.96 9.68
N GLY A 47 -12.42 -1.79 9.15
CA GLY A 47 -13.66 -2.15 9.81
C GLY A 47 -14.30 -1.03 10.65
N TYR A 48 -13.82 0.21 10.51
CA TYR A 48 -14.46 1.37 11.14
C TYR A 48 -15.59 1.93 10.27
N GLU A 49 -16.58 2.52 10.93
CA GLU A 49 -17.64 3.31 10.29
C GLU A 49 -17.31 4.80 10.35
N VAL A 50 -17.24 5.46 9.19
CA VAL A 50 -17.01 6.90 9.12
C VAL A 50 -18.32 7.63 9.40
N VAL A 51 -18.40 8.35 10.51
CA VAL A 51 -19.63 9.06 10.96
C VAL A 51 -19.58 10.55 10.74
N ALA A 52 -18.39 11.15 10.63
CA ALA A 52 -18.23 12.58 10.38
C ALA A 52 -16.90 12.87 9.67
N THR A 53 -16.84 14.04 9.03
CA THR A 53 -15.63 14.58 8.41
C THR A 53 -15.47 16.03 8.83
N VAL A 54 -14.28 16.38 9.32
CA VAL A 54 -13.93 17.73 9.75
C VAL A 54 -12.81 18.24 8.84
N THR A 55 -13.09 19.29 8.09
CA THR A 55 -12.13 19.91 7.17
C THR A 55 -11.81 21.35 7.57
N GLN A 56 -10.58 21.77 7.29
CA GLN A 56 -10.16 23.14 7.50
C GLN A 56 -9.21 23.57 6.37
N ARG A 57 -9.36 24.81 5.86
CA ARG A 57 -8.39 25.41 4.93
C ARG A 57 -7.37 26.22 5.74
N ARG A 58 -6.07 25.97 5.50
CA ARG A 58 -4.96 26.64 6.17
C ARG A 58 -3.72 26.68 5.28
N ASP A 59 -2.83 27.64 5.57
CA ASP A 59 -1.53 27.72 4.88
C ASP A 59 -0.53 26.64 5.35
N ALA A 60 -0.70 26.15 6.58
CA ALA A 60 0.11 25.06 7.17
C ALA A 60 -0.69 24.36 8.27
N LEU A 61 -0.28 23.12 8.58
CA LEU A 61 -0.81 22.39 9.73
C LEU A 61 -0.52 23.16 11.02
N ALA A 62 -1.49 23.24 11.92
CA ALA A 62 -1.26 23.85 13.22
C ALA A 62 -0.22 23.05 14.00
N ALA A 63 0.82 23.71 14.49
CA ALA A 63 1.95 23.06 15.17
C ALA A 63 1.52 22.24 16.40
N ALA A 64 0.50 22.71 17.13
CA ALA A 64 0.04 22.07 18.34
C ALA A 64 -0.83 20.84 18.12
N ALA A 65 -1.85 20.93 17.24
CA ALA A 65 -2.89 19.90 17.12
C ALA A 65 -3.46 19.80 15.69
N VAL A 66 -2.68 20.10 14.66
CA VAL A 66 -3.07 20.03 13.24
C VAL A 66 -4.15 21.05 12.87
N LEU A 67 -5.25 21.09 13.62
CA LEU A 67 -6.39 22.00 13.46
C LEU A 67 -6.20 23.30 14.27
N GLY A 68 -6.87 24.37 13.85
CA GLY A 68 -7.02 25.57 14.65
C GLY A 68 -8.01 25.37 15.81
N GLU A 69 -7.95 26.22 16.83
CA GLU A 69 -8.74 26.10 18.07
C GLU A 69 -10.25 25.93 17.84
N GLY A 70 -10.84 26.70 16.90
CA GLY A 70 -12.28 26.59 16.61
C GLY A 70 -12.68 25.22 16.07
N LYS A 71 -11.91 24.69 15.09
CA LYS A 71 -12.16 23.35 14.52
C LYS A 71 -11.82 22.24 15.50
N LEU A 72 -10.85 22.45 16.38
CA LEU A 72 -10.53 21.50 17.45
C LEU A 72 -11.68 21.35 18.45
N LYS A 73 -12.36 22.46 18.79
CA LYS A 73 -13.56 22.43 19.64
C LYS A 73 -14.74 21.71 18.95
N GLU A 74 -14.94 21.96 17.65
CA GLU A 74 -15.94 21.26 16.84
C GLU A 74 -15.68 19.75 16.82
N LEU A 75 -14.42 19.34 16.58
CA LEU A 75 -14.02 17.94 16.61
C LEU A 75 -14.25 17.31 18.00
N ALA A 76 -13.87 18.04 19.05
CA ALA A 76 -14.07 17.60 20.43
C ALA A 76 -15.55 17.46 20.81
N ALA A 77 -16.42 18.32 20.29
CA ALA A 77 -17.88 18.19 20.49
C ALA A 77 -18.43 16.88 19.89
N ILE A 78 -17.88 16.44 18.74
CA ILE A 78 -18.28 15.16 18.10
C ILE A 78 -17.76 13.95 18.91
N THR A 79 -16.56 14.04 19.49
CA THR A 79 -15.90 12.92 20.19
C THR A 79 -16.12 12.90 21.70
N GLY A 80 -16.67 13.98 22.26
CA GLY A 80 -16.90 14.11 23.70
C GLY A 80 -15.69 14.60 24.50
N GLY A 81 -14.68 15.19 23.82
CA GLY A 81 -13.48 15.73 24.43
C GLY A 81 -13.63 17.17 24.91
N LYS A 82 -12.55 17.72 25.52
CA LYS A 82 -12.54 19.11 26.05
C LYS A 82 -12.24 20.18 25.00
N GLY A 83 -11.71 19.83 23.82
CA GLY A 83 -11.37 20.75 22.74
C GLY A 83 -10.21 21.70 23.03
N ILE A 84 -9.43 21.43 24.08
CA ILE A 84 -8.33 22.31 24.53
C ILE A 84 -7.04 21.50 24.54
N VAL A 85 -6.01 22.02 23.89
CA VAL A 85 -4.64 21.50 24.03
C VAL A 85 -4.04 22.03 25.30
N PRO A 86 -3.66 21.19 26.28
CA PRO A 86 -2.99 21.67 27.47
C PRO A 86 -1.66 22.33 27.08
N THR A 87 -1.59 23.64 27.14
CA THR A 87 -0.33 24.38 27.00
C THR A 87 0.51 24.06 28.21
N GLY A 88 1.52 23.20 28.05
CA GLY A 88 2.46 22.83 29.13
C GLY A 88 3.43 23.92 29.52
N ALA A 89 3.19 25.18 29.16
CA ALA A 89 3.89 26.30 29.73
C ALA A 89 3.33 26.56 31.13
N PRO A 90 4.15 26.52 32.20
CA PRO A 90 3.71 27.03 33.48
C PRO A 90 3.24 28.46 33.26
N GLU A 91 2.06 28.82 33.82
CA GLU A 91 1.59 30.19 33.80
C GLU A 91 2.73 31.07 34.31
N VAL A 92 3.40 31.72 33.37
CA VAL A 92 4.34 32.78 33.74
C VAL A 92 3.48 33.88 34.32
N LYS A 93 3.47 34.00 35.65
CA LYS A 93 2.93 35.12 36.39
C LYS A 93 3.68 36.33 35.89
N THR A 94 3.23 36.91 34.78
CA THR A 94 3.83 38.14 34.28
C THR A 94 3.67 39.19 35.36
N LYS A 95 4.75 39.98 35.63
CA LYS A 95 4.74 41.09 36.60
C LYS A 95 3.54 42.05 36.38
N ALA A 96 2.99 42.12 35.17
CA ALA A 96 1.77 42.83 34.82
C ALA A 96 0.52 42.23 35.51
N ARG A 97 0.36 40.88 35.53
CA ARG A 97 -0.78 40.19 36.16
C ARG A 97 -0.71 40.27 37.69
N ALA A 98 0.49 40.24 38.23
CA ALA A 98 0.72 40.46 39.68
C ALA A 98 0.35 41.91 40.06
N LYS A 99 0.65 42.87 39.22
CA LYS A 99 0.30 44.31 39.42
C LYS A 99 -1.20 44.56 39.32
N TRP A 100 -1.92 43.82 38.46
CA TRP A 100 -3.38 43.89 38.34
C TRP A 100 -4.10 43.21 39.52
N ALA A 101 -3.59 42.11 40.00
CA ALA A 101 -4.11 41.45 41.21
C ALA A 101 -3.89 42.34 42.49
N ALA A 102 -2.80 43.08 42.56
CA ALA A 102 -2.54 44.05 43.63
C ALA A 102 -3.42 45.31 43.54
N ALA A 103 -4.02 45.60 42.37
CA ALA A 103 -4.89 46.79 42.13
C ALA A 103 -6.37 46.49 42.43
N GLY A 104 -6.74 45.39 43.02
CA GLY A 104 -8.10 45.09 43.49
C GLY A 104 -9.16 44.92 42.40
N LYS A 105 -8.77 44.87 41.11
CA LYS A 105 -9.67 44.56 40.00
C LYS A 105 -9.74 43.06 39.80
N LYS A 106 -10.87 42.45 40.16
CA LYS A 106 -11.15 41.02 39.81
C LYS A 106 -10.92 40.84 38.34
N ALA A 107 -9.95 40.03 37.97
CA ALA A 107 -9.88 39.45 36.63
C ALA A 107 -11.20 38.73 36.38
N PRO A 108 -11.73 38.71 35.14
CA PRO A 108 -12.88 37.89 34.86
C PRO A 108 -12.51 36.49 35.28
N GLU A 109 -13.25 35.94 36.26
CA GLU A 109 -13.20 34.55 36.61
C GLU A 109 -13.49 33.78 35.32
N ILE A 110 -12.48 33.16 34.78
CA ILE A 110 -12.72 31.98 33.93
C ILE A 110 -13.34 30.98 34.89
N VAL A 111 -14.66 30.87 34.85
CA VAL A 111 -15.37 29.80 35.50
C VAL A 111 -14.73 28.53 34.96
N GLU A 112 -13.91 27.92 35.77
CA GLU A 112 -13.62 26.48 35.65
C GLU A 112 -14.97 25.84 35.94
N ASP A 113 -15.74 25.67 34.87
CA ASP A 113 -16.94 24.86 34.90
C ASP A 113 -16.46 23.42 35.06
N ASP A 114 -16.23 23.07 36.34
CA ASP A 114 -16.02 21.72 36.77
C ASP A 114 -17.28 20.95 36.42
N ASN A 115 -17.14 20.12 35.39
CA ASN A 115 -17.91 18.90 35.30
C ASN A 115 -19.44 19.08 35.14
N VAL A 116 -19.87 19.38 33.95
CA VAL A 116 -21.17 18.80 33.53
C VAL A 116 -20.81 17.55 32.69
N PRO A 117 -20.90 16.34 33.26
CA PRO A 117 -21.07 15.16 32.44
C PRO A 117 -22.38 15.38 31.72
N VAL A 118 -22.36 15.42 30.39
CA VAL A 118 -23.59 15.20 29.62
C VAL A 118 -23.94 13.74 29.86
N GLU A 119 -24.66 13.47 30.97
CA GLU A 119 -25.28 12.20 31.23
C GLU A 119 -26.34 12.00 30.16
N GLY A 120 -26.15 10.99 29.29
CA GLY A 120 -27.25 10.51 28.49
C GLY A 120 -26.95 9.99 27.08
N GLU A 121 -25.74 10.05 26.55
CA GLU A 121 -25.42 9.32 25.33
C GLU A 121 -24.59 8.09 25.68
N ASP A 122 -25.07 6.93 25.26
CA ASP A 122 -24.40 5.64 25.41
C ASP A 122 -22.98 5.76 24.88
N ASP A 123 -21.98 5.49 25.68
CA ASP A 123 -20.53 5.61 25.36
C ASP A 123 -20.15 4.80 24.10
N ARG A 124 -21.07 3.93 23.67
CA ARG A 124 -20.98 3.15 22.42
C ARG A 124 -21.20 3.97 21.15
N ASP A 125 -21.84 5.14 21.25
CA ASP A 125 -22.19 6.00 20.11
C ASP A 125 -21.10 7.03 19.77
N ARG A 126 -20.11 7.22 20.65
CA ARG A 126 -19.03 8.18 20.43
C ARG A 126 -17.97 7.63 19.49
N PRO A 127 -17.43 8.47 18.59
CA PRO A 127 -16.31 8.07 17.74
C PRO A 127 -15.09 7.67 18.59
N ALA A 128 -14.62 6.44 18.38
CA ALA A 128 -13.48 5.91 19.11
C ALA A 128 -12.13 6.33 18.52
N VAL A 129 -12.13 6.73 17.22
CA VAL A 129 -10.91 7.00 16.44
C VAL A 129 -11.07 8.25 15.60
N ILE A 130 -10.03 9.06 15.56
CA ILE A 130 -9.85 10.17 14.63
C ILE A 130 -8.78 9.78 13.64
N VAL A 131 -9.05 9.97 12.35
CA VAL A 131 -8.09 9.67 11.28
C VAL A 131 -7.75 10.94 10.52
N VAL A 132 -6.47 11.30 10.52
CA VAL A 132 -5.94 12.50 9.88
C VAL A 132 -5.31 12.16 8.54
N ASP A 133 -5.67 12.89 7.45
CA ASP A 133 -5.13 12.63 6.09
C ASP A 133 -3.69 13.15 5.88
N HIS A 134 -3.03 13.63 6.90
CA HIS A 134 -1.65 14.10 6.85
C HIS A 134 -0.75 13.23 7.74
N GLU A 135 0.53 13.20 7.41
CA GLU A 135 1.53 12.74 8.37
C GLU A 135 1.62 13.74 9.52
N ILE A 136 1.44 13.25 10.74
CA ILE A 136 1.47 14.08 11.94
C ILE A 136 2.59 13.67 12.88
N THR A 137 3.13 14.68 13.55
CA THR A 137 4.14 14.43 14.57
C THR A 137 3.53 13.72 15.79
N PRO A 138 4.33 12.95 16.53
CA PRO A 138 3.86 12.30 17.77
C PRO A 138 3.30 13.29 18.81
N SER A 139 3.78 14.54 18.83
CA SER A 139 3.24 15.60 19.68
C SER A 139 1.88 16.08 19.24
N GLN A 140 1.67 16.25 17.94
CA GLN A 140 0.35 16.61 17.39
C GLN A 140 -0.69 15.52 17.66
N ALA A 141 -0.33 14.25 17.43
CA ALA A 141 -1.21 13.11 17.71
C ALA A 141 -1.69 13.13 19.17
N ARG A 142 -0.76 13.23 20.14
CA ARG A 142 -1.11 13.29 21.57
C ARG A 142 -1.94 14.49 21.96
N ASN A 143 -1.65 15.64 21.38
CA ASN A 143 -2.41 16.86 21.68
C ASN A 143 -3.85 16.72 21.18
N LEU A 144 -4.04 16.11 19.99
CA LEU A 144 -5.34 15.76 19.47
C LEU A 144 -6.05 14.73 20.40
N GLU A 145 -5.36 13.64 20.79
CA GLU A 145 -5.92 12.63 21.72
C GLU A 145 -6.37 13.25 23.05
N ARG A 146 -5.55 14.16 23.61
CA ARG A 146 -5.89 14.84 24.87
C ARG A 146 -7.07 15.81 24.71
N ALA A 147 -7.16 16.48 23.58
CA ALA A 147 -8.22 17.43 23.31
C ALA A 147 -9.56 16.75 22.99
N THR A 148 -9.52 15.58 22.38
CA THR A 148 -10.70 14.87 21.86
C THR A 148 -11.12 13.65 22.66
N GLY A 149 -10.21 13.07 23.46
CA GLY A 149 -10.46 11.82 24.20
C GLY A 149 -10.51 10.56 23.34
N ALA A 150 -10.32 10.67 22.02
CA ALA A 150 -10.33 9.56 21.05
C ALA A 150 -8.92 9.20 20.62
N GLU A 151 -8.70 7.95 20.21
CA GLU A 151 -7.45 7.50 19.59
C GLU A 151 -7.21 8.24 18.28
N VAL A 152 -5.96 8.63 18.01
CA VAL A 152 -5.60 9.35 16.78
C VAL A 152 -4.67 8.52 15.91
N LEU A 153 -5.11 8.26 14.69
CA LEU A 153 -4.31 7.66 13.64
C LEU A 153 -4.05 8.69 12.54
N ASP A 154 -2.89 8.64 11.93
CA ASP A 154 -2.63 9.31 10.67
C ASP A 154 -2.79 8.33 9.49
N ARG A 155 -2.73 8.85 8.27
CA ARG A 155 -2.83 8.03 7.05
C ARG A 155 -1.81 6.89 7.05
N THR A 156 -0.58 7.15 7.49
CA THR A 156 0.49 6.15 7.59
C THR A 156 0.12 5.04 8.57
N GLY A 157 -0.40 5.37 9.74
CA GLY A 157 -0.86 4.39 10.73
C GLY A 157 -1.97 3.50 10.21
N VAL A 158 -2.94 4.08 9.49
CA VAL A 158 -4.04 3.32 8.86
C VAL A 158 -3.49 2.33 7.82
N ILE A 159 -2.58 2.76 6.95
CA ILE A 159 -1.97 1.89 5.92
C ILE A 159 -1.18 0.76 6.57
N VAL A 160 -0.35 1.06 7.59
CA VAL A 160 0.42 0.05 8.33
C VAL A 160 -0.50 -0.98 8.99
N ASP A 161 -1.60 -0.55 9.58
CA ASP A 161 -2.57 -1.43 10.22
C ASP A 161 -3.30 -2.32 9.19
N ILE A 162 -3.66 -1.79 8.01
CA ILE A 162 -4.22 -2.58 6.90
C ILE A 162 -3.23 -3.66 6.46
N PHE A 163 -1.96 -3.28 6.28
CA PHE A 163 -0.92 -4.23 5.90
C PHE A 163 -0.71 -5.31 6.97
N HIS A 164 -0.76 -4.93 8.25
CA HIS A 164 -0.66 -5.90 9.34
C HIS A 164 -1.79 -6.95 9.32
N GLN A 165 -2.99 -6.56 8.91
CA GLN A 165 -4.13 -7.48 8.77
C GLN A 165 -4.01 -8.40 7.55
N HIS A 166 -3.47 -7.90 6.43
CA HIS A 166 -3.42 -8.63 5.16
C HIS A 166 -2.13 -9.42 4.93
N ALA A 167 -1.06 -9.21 5.71
CA ALA A 167 0.19 -9.94 5.60
C ALA A 167 0.02 -11.43 5.96
N ARG A 168 0.08 -12.31 4.97
CA ARG A 168 -0.09 -13.76 5.15
C ARG A 168 1.23 -14.50 5.10
N SER A 169 2.13 -14.14 4.18
CA SER A 169 3.44 -14.75 4.08
C SER A 169 4.34 -14.36 5.26
N ARG A 170 5.34 -15.22 5.54
CA ARG A 170 6.35 -14.92 6.57
C ARG A 170 7.11 -13.65 6.22
N GLU A 171 7.45 -13.46 4.95
CA GLU A 171 8.17 -12.29 4.46
C GLU A 171 7.37 -11.01 4.68
N ALA A 172 6.10 -10.95 4.20
CA ALA A 172 5.24 -9.79 4.39
C ALA A 172 5.02 -9.46 5.87
N ARG A 173 4.85 -10.45 6.74
CA ARG A 173 4.74 -10.23 8.19
C ARG A 173 5.97 -9.58 8.79
N LEU A 174 7.17 -10.01 8.41
CA LEU A 174 8.42 -9.41 8.87
C LEU A 174 8.55 -7.96 8.39
N GLN A 175 8.25 -7.71 7.12
CA GLN A 175 8.29 -6.37 6.54
C GLN A 175 7.32 -5.41 7.23
N VAL A 176 6.08 -5.85 7.43
CA VAL A 176 5.04 -5.05 8.09
C VAL A 176 5.38 -4.83 9.57
N GLU A 177 5.94 -5.83 10.28
CA GLU A 177 6.37 -5.67 11.67
C GLU A 177 7.49 -4.63 11.78
N ILE A 178 8.47 -4.64 10.85
CA ILE A 178 9.54 -3.62 10.79
C ILE A 178 8.93 -2.23 10.57
N ALA A 179 8.03 -2.08 9.59
CA ALA A 179 7.37 -0.81 9.29
C ALA A 179 6.55 -0.30 10.49
N ARG A 180 5.83 -1.19 11.16
CA ARG A 180 5.06 -0.87 12.36
C ARG A 180 5.94 -0.41 13.51
N LEU A 181 7.04 -1.08 13.76
CA LEU A 181 7.99 -0.70 14.81
C LEU A 181 8.64 0.65 14.51
N ASN A 182 8.99 0.94 13.25
CA ASN A 182 9.49 2.25 12.84
C ASN A 182 8.45 3.36 13.06
N TYR A 183 7.17 3.08 12.76
CA TYR A 183 6.07 4.02 12.97
C TYR A 183 5.77 4.27 14.46
N VAL A 184 5.80 3.23 15.29
CA VAL A 184 5.46 3.30 16.72
C VAL A 184 6.63 3.83 17.57
N ALA A 185 7.90 3.53 17.21
CA ALA A 185 9.08 3.90 17.99
C ALA A 185 9.19 5.40 18.34
N PRO A 186 8.95 6.36 17.40
CA PRO A 186 8.92 7.78 17.74
C PRO A 186 7.76 8.16 18.67
N ARG A 187 6.62 7.48 18.54
CA ARG A 187 5.39 7.74 19.30
C ARG A 187 5.48 7.27 20.75
N LEU A 188 6.18 6.17 21.05
CA LEU A 188 6.46 5.71 22.42
C LEU A 188 7.30 6.70 23.20
N ARG A 189 8.16 7.43 22.54
CA ARG A 189 9.06 8.43 23.14
C ARG A 189 8.36 9.47 23.98
N GLU A 190 7.14 9.77 23.64
CA GLU A 190 6.43 10.92 24.16
C GLU A 190 5.29 10.55 25.13
N SER A 191 4.81 9.29 25.12
CA SER A 191 3.72 8.85 26.00
C SER A 191 4.12 8.72 27.47
N SER A 192 5.40 8.43 27.74
CA SER A 192 5.91 8.19 29.11
C SER A 192 6.21 9.48 29.90
N GLY A 193 6.23 10.64 29.25
CA GLY A 193 6.63 11.92 29.89
C GLY A 193 5.59 12.57 30.82
N GLY A 194 4.37 12.02 30.91
CA GLY A 194 3.25 12.67 31.62
C GLY A 194 3.01 12.26 33.07
N LYS A 195 3.41 11.06 33.49
CA LYS A 195 3.07 10.53 34.81
C LYS A 195 4.25 10.37 35.81
N GLU A 196 5.50 10.53 35.37
CA GLU A 196 6.68 10.21 36.22
C GLU A 196 7.53 11.41 36.64
N ARG A 197 7.05 12.65 36.51
CA ARG A 197 7.80 13.83 37.03
C ARG A 197 7.98 13.86 38.57
N GLN A 198 7.40 12.90 39.31
CA GLN A 198 7.51 12.85 40.76
C GLN A 198 8.49 11.81 41.33
N ARG A 199 9.11 10.98 40.48
CA ARG A 199 10.18 10.04 40.96
C ARG A 199 11.46 10.29 40.18
N GLY A 200 12.39 11.05 40.77
CA GLY A 200 13.82 11.16 40.42
C GLY A 200 14.14 11.31 38.91
N LYS A 201 14.82 12.39 38.57
CA LYS A 201 15.17 12.85 37.20
C LYS A 201 15.94 11.83 36.30
N GLY A 202 16.07 10.58 36.67
CA GLY A 202 16.85 9.57 35.92
C GLY A 202 16.13 8.26 35.59
N ALA A 203 15.07 7.90 36.29
CA ALA A 203 14.45 6.57 36.13
C ALA A 203 13.52 6.49 34.93
N GLY A 204 12.82 7.55 34.56
CA GLY A 204 11.92 7.60 33.43
C GLY A 204 12.64 7.64 32.06
N GLU A 205 13.74 8.40 31.99
CA GLU A 205 14.61 8.47 30.80
C GLU A 205 15.30 7.13 30.52
N ALA A 206 15.73 6.42 31.57
CA ALA A 206 16.34 5.10 31.44
C ALA A 206 15.36 4.03 30.95
N ALA A 207 14.11 4.05 31.39
CA ALA A 207 13.07 3.12 30.93
C ALA A 207 12.72 3.32 29.44
N ILE A 208 12.60 4.57 29.00
CA ILE A 208 12.34 4.92 27.62
C ILE A 208 13.51 4.51 26.72
N GLU A 209 14.75 4.75 27.14
CA GLU A 209 15.93 4.36 26.39
C GLU A 209 16.05 2.83 26.29
N LEU A 210 15.67 2.11 27.35
CA LEU A 210 15.59 0.64 27.31
C LEU A 210 14.56 0.13 26.32
N ASP A 211 13.36 0.73 26.26
CA ASP A 211 12.33 0.31 25.33
C ASP A 211 12.71 0.65 23.88
N ARG A 212 13.37 1.78 23.64
CA ARG A 212 13.95 2.09 22.34
C ARG A 212 15.02 1.10 21.90
N ARG A 213 15.87 0.68 22.84
CA ARG A 213 16.90 -0.32 22.58
C ARG A 213 16.26 -1.64 22.18
N LYS A 214 15.25 -2.10 22.93
CA LYS A 214 14.51 -3.32 22.60
C LYS A 214 13.89 -3.26 21.20
N ILE A 215 13.31 -2.10 20.81
CA ILE A 215 12.73 -1.93 19.47
C ILE A 215 13.83 -1.96 18.41
N ARG A 216 14.95 -1.27 18.62
CA ARG A 216 16.08 -1.32 17.67
C ARG A 216 16.64 -2.73 17.51
N ASP A 217 16.84 -3.44 18.62
CA ASP A 217 17.32 -4.82 18.63
C ASP A 217 16.32 -5.73 17.89
N ARG A 218 15.01 -5.53 18.12
CA ARG A 218 13.95 -6.27 17.42
C ARG A 218 13.92 -5.99 15.91
N ILE A 219 14.07 -4.73 15.50
CA ILE A 219 14.17 -4.37 14.07
C ILE A 219 15.41 -5.02 13.43
N ALA A 220 16.56 -5.05 14.13
CA ALA A 220 17.76 -5.69 13.63
C ALA A 220 17.56 -7.20 13.44
N GLU A 221 16.97 -7.88 14.41
CA GLU A 221 16.62 -9.30 14.32
C GLU A 221 15.67 -9.60 13.14
N LEU A 222 14.62 -8.79 12.98
CA LEU A 222 13.65 -8.95 11.89
C LEU A 222 14.30 -8.73 10.52
N ARG A 223 15.22 -7.76 10.40
CA ARG A 223 15.98 -7.51 9.17
C ARG A 223 16.90 -8.67 8.80
N GLU A 224 17.54 -9.30 9.79
CA GLU A 224 18.37 -10.48 9.58
C GLU A 224 17.52 -11.67 9.06
N GLN A 225 16.37 -11.90 9.69
CA GLN A 225 15.44 -12.95 9.23
C GLN A 225 14.93 -12.68 7.82
N LEU A 226 14.63 -11.42 7.47
CA LEU A 226 14.20 -11.01 6.15
C LEU A 226 15.31 -11.24 5.11
N ALA A 227 16.54 -10.86 5.41
CA ALA A 227 17.69 -11.06 4.52
C ALA A 227 17.95 -12.55 4.22
N ALA A 228 17.75 -13.43 5.21
CA ALA A 228 17.84 -14.88 5.00
C ALA A 228 16.80 -15.39 3.98
N ILE A 229 15.54 -14.92 4.10
CA ILE A 229 14.47 -15.28 3.15
C ILE A 229 14.77 -14.74 1.75
N GLN A 230 15.25 -13.49 1.63
CA GLN A 230 15.61 -12.89 0.36
C GLN A 230 16.71 -13.68 -0.35
N LYS A 231 17.78 -14.07 0.35
CA LYS A 231 18.85 -14.90 -0.20
C LYS A 231 18.33 -16.24 -0.74
N GLU A 232 17.40 -16.87 -0.05
CA GLU A 232 16.77 -18.12 -0.50
C GLU A 232 15.90 -17.90 -1.75
N ARG A 233 15.19 -16.75 -1.84
CA ARG A 233 14.46 -16.36 -3.03
C ARG A 233 15.38 -16.13 -4.21
N ASP A 234 16.49 -15.40 -4.04
CA ASP A 234 17.45 -15.09 -5.11
C ASP A 234 18.03 -16.38 -5.71
N ASN A 235 18.31 -17.39 -4.89
CA ASN A 235 18.74 -18.70 -5.37
C ASN A 235 17.69 -19.39 -6.26
N ARG A 236 16.40 -19.35 -5.85
CA ARG A 236 15.28 -19.87 -6.65
C ARG A 236 15.03 -19.04 -7.92
N ARG A 237 15.34 -17.76 -7.87
CA ARG A 237 15.23 -16.77 -8.94
C ARG A 237 16.16 -17.07 -10.09
N HIS A 238 17.43 -17.37 -9.79
CA HIS A 238 18.42 -17.80 -10.80
C HIS A 238 17.98 -19.06 -11.56
N ALA A 239 17.29 -19.98 -10.90
CA ALA A 239 16.76 -21.17 -11.55
C ALA A 239 15.58 -20.88 -12.52
N ARG A 240 14.98 -19.69 -12.45
CA ARG A 240 13.84 -19.27 -13.31
C ARG A 240 14.25 -18.28 -14.41
N GLN A 241 15.52 -18.02 -14.60
CA GLN A 241 16.00 -17.15 -15.67
C GLN A 241 15.60 -17.73 -17.04
N GLY A 242 14.99 -16.87 -17.87
CA GLY A 242 14.50 -17.26 -19.20
C GLY A 242 13.00 -17.52 -19.31
N GLN A 243 12.24 -17.44 -18.23
CA GLN A 243 10.79 -17.51 -18.28
C GLN A 243 10.17 -16.16 -18.68
N LEU A 244 9.09 -16.19 -19.46
CA LEU A 244 8.34 -15.02 -19.87
C LEU A 244 7.47 -14.55 -18.69
N ARG A 245 7.72 -13.34 -18.19
CA ARG A 245 7.04 -12.81 -17.00
C ARG A 245 6.26 -11.55 -17.32
N VAL A 246 5.03 -11.51 -16.86
CA VAL A 246 4.15 -10.33 -16.94
C VAL A 246 3.78 -9.93 -15.52
N ALA A 247 4.04 -8.69 -15.13
CA ALA A 247 3.62 -8.18 -13.84
C ALA A 247 2.44 -7.21 -13.98
N LEU A 248 1.39 -7.43 -13.19
CA LEU A 248 0.27 -6.52 -13.06
C LEU A 248 0.63 -5.44 -12.05
N VAL A 249 0.73 -4.19 -12.49
CA VAL A 249 1.04 -3.03 -11.66
C VAL A 249 -0.08 -1.99 -11.77
N GLY A 250 -0.29 -1.21 -10.72
CA GLY A 250 -1.33 -0.20 -10.73
C GLY A 250 -1.86 0.13 -9.34
N TYR A 251 -2.78 1.08 -9.30
CA TYR A 251 -3.34 1.57 -8.06
C TYR A 251 -4.11 0.50 -7.28
N THR A 252 -4.33 0.72 -5.97
CA THR A 252 -5.19 -0.15 -5.17
C THR A 252 -6.59 -0.20 -5.77
N ASN A 253 -7.22 -1.37 -5.71
CA ASN A 253 -8.56 -1.61 -6.24
C ASN A 253 -8.75 -1.34 -7.76
N ALA A 254 -7.67 -1.23 -8.56
CA ALA A 254 -7.77 -1.12 -10.02
C ALA A 254 -8.23 -2.42 -10.73
N GLY A 255 -8.33 -3.52 -9.99
CA GLY A 255 -8.78 -4.82 -10.50
C GLY A 255 -7.63 -5.75 -10.95
N LYS A 256 -6.40 -5.55 -10.46
CA LYS A 256 -5.25 -6.42 -10.75
C LYS A 256 -5.54 -7.89 -10.44
N SER A 257 -5.97 -8.19 -9.23
CA SER A 257 -6.29 -9.56 -8.78
C SER A 257 -7.49 -10.17 -9.54
N SER A 258 -8.45 -9.34 -9.99
CA SER A 258 -9.54 -9.79 -10.87
C SER A 258 -9.02 -10.20 -12.23
N LEU A 259 -8.13 -9.41 -12.84
CA LEU A 259 -7.47 -9.74 -14.11
C LEU A 259 -6.58 -10.98 -13.97
N MET A 260 -5.82 -11.07 -12.86
CA MET A 260 -5.03 -12.26 -12.55
C MET A 260 -5.90 -13.51 -12.57
N ARG A 261 -7.03 -13.49 -11.85
CA ARG A 261 -7.98 -14.61 -11.82
C ARG A 261 -8.52 -14.95 -13.20
N ALA A 262 -8.90 -13.93 -13.97
CA ALA A 262 -9.46 -14.12 -15.32
C ALA A 262 -8.44 -14.71 -16.30
N LEU A 263 -7.17 -14.27 -16.23
CA LEU A 263 -6.09 -14.72 -17.11
C LEU A 263 -5.53 -16.10 -16.74
N THR A 264 -5.63 -16.51 -15.47
CA THR A 264 -4.98 -17.73 -14.98
C THR A 264 -5.94 -18.81 -14.50
N GLY A 265 -7.25 -18.53 -14.43
CA GLY A 265 -8.25 -19.45 -13.90
C GLY A 265 -8.07 -19.79 -12.41
N SER A 266 -7.14 -19.10 -11.71
CA SER A 266 -6.83 -19.40 -10.32
C SER A 266 -7.85 -18.80 -9.36
N GLN A 267 -8.10 -19.50 -8.24
CA GLN A 267 -8.92 -18.98 -7.14
C GLN A 267 -8.13 -17.96 -6.30
N VAL A 268 -7.78 -16.82 -6.88
CA VAL A 268 -7.20 -15.70 -6.11
C VAL A 268 -8.33 -15.01 -5.36
N LEU A 269 -8.11 -14.70 -4.09
CA LEU A 269 -9.06 -13.92 -3.30
C LEU A 269 -9.20 -12.53 -3.92
N VAL A 270 -10.40 -12.20 -4.36
CA VAL A 270 -10.75 -10.87 -4.88
C VAL A 270 -11.73 -10.26 -3.90
N GLU A 271 -11.31 -9.22 -3.21
CA GLU A 271 -12.14 -8.42 -2.31
C GLU A 271 -12.17 -6.97 -2.82
N ASP A 272 -13.31 -6.30 -2.70
CA ASP A 272 -13.44 -4.87 -3.01
C ASP A 272 -12.94 -4.03 -1.82
N LYS A 273 -11.67 -4.25 -1.46
CA LYS A 273 -10.97 -3.56 -0.38
C LYS A 273 -9.61 -3.08 -0.85
N LEU A 274 -9.19 -1.95 -0.28
CA LEU A 274 -7.85 -1.43 -0.57
C LEU A 274 -6.80 -2.38 0.03
N PHE A 275 -5.72 -2.64 -0.72
CA PHE A 275 -4.65 -3.56 -0.33
C PHE A 275 -5.09 -5.01 -0.03
N ALA A 276 -6.10 -5.51 -0.75
CA ALA A 276 -6.52 -6.91 -0.63
C ALA A 276 -5.38 -7.90 -0.97
N THR A 277 -4.47 -7.50 -1.86
CA THR A 277 -3.25 -8.25 -2.20
C THR A 277 -2.03 -7.54 -1.63
N LEU A 278 -1.34 -8.18 -0.70
CA LEU A 278 -0.06 -7.73 -0.15
C LEU A 278 1.07 -8.69 -0.54
N ASP A 279 0.79 -9.97 -0.66
CA ASP A 279 1.73 -11.00 -1.08
C ASP A 279 1.68 -11.19 -2.60
N THR A 280 2.83 -11.20 -3.26
CA THR A 280 2.90 -11.48 -4.69
C THR A 280 2.44 -12.90 -4.98
N THR A 281 1.56 -13.03 -5.95
CA THR A 281 1.09 -14.32 -6.44
C THR A 281 1.54 -14.50 -7.88
N VAL A 282 2.22 -15.61 -8.19
CA VAL A 282 2.66 -15.94 -9.55
C VAL A 282 1.92 -17.16 -10.05
N ARG A 283 1.33 -17.10 -11.24
CA ARG A 283 0.58 -18.17 -11.89
C ARG A 283 0.86 -18.21 -13.39
N ALA A 284 0.71 -19.39 -13.99
CA ALA A 284 0.81 -19.51 -15.44
C ALA A 284 -0.45 -18.98 -16.12
N LEU A 285 -0.25 -18.29 -17.26
CA LEU A 285 -1.32 -17.86 -18.16
C LEU A 285 -2.10 -19.07 -18.66
N GLN A 286 -3.43 -18.99 -18.65
CA GLN A 286 -4.31 -20.08 -19.13
C GLN A 286 -5.09 -19.67 -20.40
N PRO A 287 -5.26 -20.60 -21.34
CA PRO A 287 -4.60 -21.91 -21.50
C PRO A 287 -3.07 -21.78 -21.53
N GLU A 288 -2.36 -22.79 -21.00
CA GLU A 288 -0.89 -22.77 -20.95
C GLU A 288 -0.27 -22.56 -22.34
N THR A 289 0.80 -21.79 -22.37
CA THR A 289 1.58 -21.47 -23.56
C THR A 289 2.93 -22.15 -23.55
N LYS A 290 3.52 -22.33 -24.72
CA LYS A 290 4.89 -22.78 -24.86
C LYS A 290 5.66 -21.75 -25.70
N PRO A 291 6.66 -21.09 -25.14
CA PRO A 291 7.13 -21.13 -23.74
C PRO A 291 6.07 -20.64 -22.75
N ARG A 292 6.19 -21.10 -21.50
CA ARG A 292 5.23 -20.75 -20.43
C ARG A 292 5.34 -19.27 -20.08
N ILE A 293 4.20 -18.59 -20.04
CA ILE A 293 4.10 -17.19 -19.60
C ILE A 293 3.57 -17.19 -18.17
N LEU A 294 4.28 -16.50 -17.29
CA LEU A 294 3.90 -16.32 -15.88
C LEU A 294 3.31 -14.92 -15.68
N ILE A 295 2.19 -14.86 -14.99
CA ILE A 295 1.55 -13.61 -14.56
C ILE A 295 1.78 -13.46 -13.06
N SER A 296 2.25 -12.29 -12.64
CA SER A 296 2.39 -11.92 -11.23
C SER A 296 1.44 -10.78 -10.86
N ASP A 297 0.71 -10.93 -9.75
CA ASP A 297 -0.04 -9.86 -9.11
C ASP A 297 0.85 -9.17 -8.08
N THR A 298 0.87 -7.85 -8.08
CA THR A 298 1.68 -7.04 -7.18
C THR A 298 0.83 -6.24 -6.20
N VAL A 299 1.46 -5.71 -5.16
CA VAL A 299 0.82 -4.79 -4.23
C VAL A 299 0.29 -3.56 -4.97
N GLY A 300 -0.91 -3.12 -4.64
CA GLY A 300 -1.47 -1.88 -5.20
C GLY A 300 -0.79 -0.65 -4.64
N PHE A 301 -0.58 0.35 -5.50
CA PHE A 301 -0.06 1.65 -5.09
C PHE A 301 -1.19 2.55 -4.55
N ILE A 302 -0.83 3.55 -3.78
CA ILE A 302 -1.74 4.55 -3.24
C ILE A 302 -1.02 5.90 -3.14
N LYS A 303 -1.77 6.98 -3.22
CA LYS A 303 -1.27 8.35 -2.99
C LYS A 303 -0.67 8.49 -1.58
N LYS A 304 0.38 9.28 -1.43
CA LYS A 304 1.02 9.53 -0.12
C LYS A 304 1.48 8.24 0.58
N LEU A 305 1.94 7.22 -0.19
CA LEU A 305 2.51 6.02 0.41
C LEU A 305 3.83 6.37 1.09
N PRO A 306 4.00 6.08 2.39
CA PRO A 306 5.23 6.38 3.11
C PRO A 306 6.46 5.69 2.50
N HIS A 307 7.56 6.43 2.32
CA HIS A 307 8.80 5.89 1.73
C HIS A 307 9.36 4.68 2.48
N ASP A 308 9.24 4.67 3.82
CA ASP A 308 9.67 3.53 4.65
C ASP A 308 8.88 2.26 4.33
N LEU A 309 7.60 2.39 3.96
CA LEU A 309 6.78 1.26 3.52
C LEU A 309 7.19 0.80 2.11
N VAL A 310 7.45 1.71 1.17
CA VAL A 310 7.95 1.35 -0.17
C VAL A 310 9.25 0.57 -0.05
N ALA A 311 10.20 1.03 0.79
CA ALA A 311 11.45 0.33 1.05
C ALA A 311 11.23 -1.06 1.67
N SER A 312 10.24 -1.19 2.56
CA SER A 312 9.89 -2.47 3.19
C SER A 312 9.28 -3.47 2.19
N PHE A 313 8.56 -2.98 1.17
CA PHE A 313 7.93 -3.82 0.13
C PHE A 313 8.77 -3.99 -1.13
N ARG A 314 10.05 -3.55 -1.12
CA ARG A 314 10.93 -3.64 -2.28
C ARG A 314 10.96 -5.06 -2.87
N SER A 315 10.99 -6.10 -2.04
CA SER A 315 11.01 -7.49 -2.51
C SER A 315 9.73 -7.93 -3.25
N THR A 316 8.58 -7.33 -2.94
CA THR A 316 7.33 -7.57 -3.68
C THR A 316 7.28 -6.77 -4.97
N LEU A 317 7.97 -5.63 -5.02
CA LEU A 317 8.14 -4.80 -6.21
C LEU A 317 9.23 -5.32 -7.15
N ASP A 318 10.13 -6.16 -6.66
CA ASP A 318 11.15 -6.82 -7.48
C ASP A 318 10.55 -7.67 -8.61
N GLU A 319 9.32 -8.21 -8.43
CA GLU A 319 8.61 -8.91 -9.51
C GLU A 319 8.30 -7.97 -10.70
N ALA A 320 8.11 -6.67 -10.44
CA ALA A 320 7.93 -5.68 -11.51
C ALA A 320 9.26 -5.39 -12.22
N LEU A 321 10.38 -5.33 -11.48
CA LEU A 321 11.73 -5.16 -12.05
C LEU A 321 12.15 -6.31 -12.97
N GLU A 322 11.70 -7.54 -12.65
CA GLU A 322 12.05 -8.74 -13.41
C GLU A 322 11.07 -9.09 -14.50
N ALA A 323 9.98 -8.36 -14.58
CA ALA A 323 8.99 -8.58 -15.61
C ALA A 323 9.58 -8.30 -17.00
N SER A 324 9.23 -9.15 -17.95
CA SER A 324 9.48 -8.92 -19.38
C SER A 324 8.48 -7.94 -19.97
N LEU A 325 7.31 -7.78 -19.29
CA LEU A 325 6.22 -6.88 -19.64
C LEU A 325 5.49 -6.44 -18.39
N LEU A 326 5.25 -5.13 -18.23
CA LEU A 326 4.35 -4.55 -17.24
C LEU A 326 2.97 -4.31 -17.83
N LEU A 327 1.93 -4.67 -17.11
CA LEU A 327 0.56 -4.26 -17.40
C LEU A 327 0.15 -3.20 -16.39
N TYR A 328 0.08 -1.94 -16.81
CA TYR A 328 -0.45 -0.84 -16.00
C TYR A 328 -1.96 -0.96 -15.96
N VAL A 329 -2.49 -1.47 -14.85
CA VAL A 329 -3.93 -1.65 -14.65
C VAL A 329 -4.50 -0.42 -13.96
N VAL A 330 -5.43 0.25 -14.63
CA VAL A 330 -6.05 1.50 -14.18
C VAL A 330 -7.56 1.32 -14.17
N ASP A 331 -8.23 1.83 -13.14
CA ASP A 331 -9.69 1.86 -13.06
C ASP A 331 -10.22 3.00 -13.96
N ALA A 332 -10.74 2.68 -15.11
CA ALA A 332 -11.25 3.66 -16.06
C ALA A 332 -12.50 4.42 -15.56
N SER A 333 -13.18 3.87 -14.56
CA SER A 333 -14.38 4.50 -13.97
C SER A 333 -14.07 5.54 -12.89
N ASP A 334 -12.81 5.60 -12.43
CA ASP A 334 -12.39 6.58 -11.43
C ASP A 334 -12.02 7.91 -12.11
N PRO A 335 -12.64 9.04 -11.73
CA PRO A 335 -12.32 10.34 -12.33
C PRO A 335 -10.85 10.74 -12.16
N THR A 336 -10.17 10.23 -11.13
CA THR A 336 -8.76 10.50 -10.84
C THR A 336 -7.79 9.50 -11.46
N HIS A 337 -8.25 8.67 -12.41
CA HIS A 337 -7.46 7.57 -12.98
C HIS A 337 -6.12 8.00 -13.61
N GLU A 338 -6.04 9.20 -14.20
CA GLU A 338 -4.80 9.73 -14.75
C GLU A 338 -3.78 10.06 -13.63
N ALA A 339 -4.23 10.68 -12.54
CA ALA A 339 -3.39 10.96 -11.39
C ALA A 339 -2.92 9.65 -10.70
N GLN A 340 -3.79 8.64 -10.61
CA GLN A 340 -3.43 7.31 -10.10
C GLN A 340 -2.38 6.61 -10.97
N LEU A 341 -2.45 6.78 -12.29
CA LEU A 341 -1.44 6.27 -13.21
C LEU A 341 -0.09 6.95 -13.00
N GLU A 342 -0.08 8.28 -12.81
CA GLU A 342 1.17 9.01 -12.53
C GLU A 342 1.80 8.60 -11.20
N VAL A 343 1.01 8.37 -10.13
CA VAL A 343 1.52 7.81 -8.87
C VAL A 343 2.17 6.44 -9.12
N THR A 344 1.52 5.58 -9.90
CA THR A 344 2.05 4.26 -10.24
C THR A 344 3.37 4.37 -11.01
N ARG A 345 3.47 5.28 -11.97
CA ARG A 345 4.69 5.52 -12.76
C ARG A 345 5.82 6.05 -11.90
N SER A 346 5.52 7.02 -11.03
CA SER A 346 6.52 7.59 -10.10
C SER A 346 7.14 6.52 -9.22
N VAL A 347 6.32 5.67 -8.59
CA VAL A 347 6.83 4.60 -7.73
C VAL A 347 7.66 3.57 -8.52
N LEU A 348 7.24 3.22 -9.74
CA LEU A 348 8.00 2.32 -10.60
C LEU A 348 9.33 2.93 -11.08
N CYS A 349 9.37 4.25 -11.30
CA CYS A 349 10.60 5.00 -11.58
C CYS A 349 11.55 4.97 -10.37
N ASP A 350 11.03 5.21 -9.16
CA ASP A 350 11.81 5.21 -7.91
C ASP A 350 12.50 3.87 -7.63
N ILE A 351 11.89 2.76 -8.06
CA ILE A 351 12.48 1.43 -7.94
C ILE A 351 13.34 1.03 -9.14
N GLY A 352 13.39 1.82 -10.24
CA GLY A 352 14.20 1.57 -11.43
C GLY A 352 13.52 0.68 -12.49
N ALA A 353 12.19 0.58 -12.50
CA ALA A 353 11.42 -0.24 -13.45
C ALA A 353 10.92 0.54 -14.69
N GLN A 354 11.39 1.79 -14.90
CA GLN A 354 10.93 2.65 -16.00
C GLN A 354 11.26 2.10 -17.39
N ASP A 355 12.34 1.32 -17.53
CA ASP A 355 12.79 0.78 -18.81
C ASP A 355 12.12 -0.55 -19.19
N VAL A 356 11.31 -1.13 -18.32
CA VAL A 356 10.57 -2.35 -18.60
C VAL A 356 9.45 -2.05 -19.58
N PRO A 357 9.34 -2.79 -20.70
CA PRO A 357 8.26 -2.63 -21.65
C PRO A 357 6.88 -2.72 -20.97
N SER A 358 5.94 -1.89 -21.40
CA SER A 358 4.65 -1.82 -20.72
C SER A 358 3.47 -1.67 -21.67
N LEU A 359 2.29 -2.13 -21.23
CA LEU A 359 0.99 -1.92 -21.85
C LEU A 359 0.05 -1.26 -20.85
N LEU A 360 -0.71 -0.26 -21.30
CA LEU A 360 -1.74 0.40 -20.50
C LEU A 360 -3.08 -0.31 -20.67
N VAL A 361 -3.66 -0.72 -19.54
CA VAL A 361 -4.93 -1.44 -19.46
C VAL A 361 -5.92 -0.60 -18.64
N LEU A 362 -6.90 -0.01 -19.31
CA LEU A 362 -8.03 0.68 -18.68
C LEU A 362 -9.11 -0.36 -18.37
N ASN A 363 -9.14 -0.79 -17.13
CA ASN A 363 -10.04 -1.82 -16.61
C ASN A 363 -11.37 -1.22 -16.12
N LYS A 364 -12.33 -2.08 -15.77
CA LYS A 364 -13.69 -1.73 -15.31
C LYS A 364 -14.51 -0.95 -16.35
N ALA A 365 -14.26 -1.23 -17.63
CA ALA A 365 -15.01 -0.61 -18.72
C ALA A 365 -16.52 -0.90 -18.68
N ASP A 366 -16.95 -1.93 -17.96
CA ASP A 366 -18.36 -2.24 -17.67
C ASP A 366 -19.08 -1.15 -16.86
N ARG A 367 -18.33 -0.31 -16.13
CA ARG A 367 -18.87 0.81 -15.35
C ARG A 367 -18.97 2.13 -16.14
N LEU A 368 -18.43 2.17 -17.36
CA LEU A 368 -18.45 3.34 -18.22
C LEU A 368 -19.70 3.34 -19.10
N ASP A 369 -20.23 4.54 -19.34
CA ASP A 369 -21.21 4.73 -20.40
C ASP A 369 -20.58 4.60 -21.81
N ALA A 370 -21.41 4.55 -22.83
CA ALA A 370 -20.96 4.34 -24.21
C ALA A 370 -20.07 5.48 -24.73
N ASP A 371 -20.37 6.73 -24.34
CA ASP A 371 -19.67 7.92 -24.80
C ASP A 371 -18.28 8.02 -24.15
N ALA A 372 -18.18 7.82 -22.83
CA ALA A 372 -16.90 7.74 -22.13
C ALA A 372 -16.01 6.61 -22.67
N ARG A 373 -16.60 5.42 -22.91
CA ARG A 373 -15.87 4.30 -23.50
C ARG A 373 -15.37 4.61 -24.90
N ALA A 374 -16.16 5.30 -25.72
CA ALA A 374 -15.76 5.73 -27.06
C ALA A 374 -14.66 6.81 -27.03
N ALA A 375 -14.73 7.74 -26.08
CA ALA A 375 -13.71 8.78 -25.91
C ALA A 375 -12.35 8.18 -25.54
N LEU A 376 -12.30 7.21 -24.62
CA LEU A 376 -11.08 6.54 -24.21
C LEU A 376 -10.45 5.70 -25.34
N ARG A 377 -11.27 5.07 -26.21
CA ARG A 377 -10.79 4.29 -27.36
C ARG A 377 -10.00 5.10 -28.40
N ARG A 378 -10.11 6.42 -28.37
CA ARG A 378 -9.34 7.31 -29.27
C ARG A 378 -7.89 7.51 -28.81
N LYS A 379 -7.54 7.13 -27.57
CA LYS A 379 -6.17 7.15 -27.08
C LYS A 379 -5.41 5.95 -27.64
N GLU A 380 -4.45 6.18 -28.52
CA GLU A 380 -3.60 5.13 -29.11
C GLU A 380 -2.85 4.31 -28.04
N SER A 381 -2.59 3.04 -28.34
CA SER A 381 -1.83 2.11 -27.50
C SER A 381 -2.46 1.75 -26.13
N THR A 382 -3.79 1.90 -25.99
CA THR A 382 -4.50 1.62 -24.75
C THR A 382 -5.51 0.48 -24.95
N LEU A 383 -5.47 -0.52 -24.06
CA LEU A 383 -6.48 -1.58 -24.03
C LEU A 383 -7.57 -1.21 -23.05
N ILE A 384 -8.81 -1.08 -23.52
CA ILE A 384 -9.99 -0.81 -22.70
C ILE A 384 -10.75 -2.10 -22.54
N LEU A 385 -10.94 -2.54 -21.31
CA LEU A 385 -11.52 -3.85 -21.03
C LEU A 385 -12.24 -3.92 -19.68
N SER A 386 -13.04 -4.97 -19.52
CA SER A 386 -13.56 -5.42 -18.24
C SER A 386 -13.00 -6.79 -17.89
N ALA A 387 -12.45 -6.93 -16.69
CA ALA A 387 -12.02 -8.23 -16.16
C ALA A 387 -13.18 -9.25 -16.02
N HIS A 388 -14.43 -8.79 -16.13
CA HIS A 388 -15.65 -9.61 -16.06
C HIS A 388 -16.16 -10.05 -17.45
N ASP A 389 -15.68 -9.42 -18.55
CA ASP A 389 -16.05 -9.82 -19.90
C ASP A 389 -15.03 -10.82 -20.49
N PRO A 390 -15.42 -12.07 -20.75
CA PRO A 390 -14.51 -13.07 -21.32
C PRO A 390 -13.90 -12.66 -22.68
N ARG A 391 -14.59 -11.82 -23.47
CA ARG A 391 -14.08 -11.34 -24.77
C ARG A 391 -12.92 -10.37 -24.55
N ASP A 392 -13.07 -9.46 -23.60
CA ASP A 392 -12.04 -8.49 -23.26
C ASP A 392 -10.81 -9.21 -22.67
N VAL A 393 -11.01 -10.20 -21.81
CA VAL A 393 -9.93 -11.04 -21.27
C VAL A 393 -9.20 -11.81 -22.37
N THR A 394 -9.92 -12.34 -23.36
CA THR A 394 -9.33 -13.01 -24.53
C THR A 394 -8.51 -12.02 -25.36
N ALA A 395 -8.99 -10.80 -25.58
CA ALA A 395 -8.26 -9.75 -26.30
C ALA A 395 -6.97 -9.36 -25.56
N LEU A 396 -7.01 -9.19 -24.22
CA LEU A 396 -5.83 -8.93 -23.41
C LEU A 396 -4.82 -10.08 -23.50
N ARG A 397 -5.30 -11.33 -23.39
CA ARG A 397 -4.44 -12.51 -23.56
C ARG A 397 -3.75 -12.50 -24.92
N GLN A 398 -4.48 -12.21 -26.00
CA GLN A 398 -3.90 -12.13 -27.34
C GLN A 398 -2.86 -11.01 -27.47
N ALA A 399 -3.08 -9.85 -26.84
CA ALA A 399 -2.11 -8.76 -26.82
C ALA A 399 -0.81 -9.18 -26.10
N ILE A 400 -0.90 -9.91 -24.97
CA ILE A 400 0.27 -10.45 -24.26
C ILE A 400 1.02 -11.44 -25.16
N LEU A 401 0.32 -12.36 -25.83
CA LEU A 401 0.94 -13.33 -26.75
C LEU A 401 1.66 -12.63 -27.89
N SER A 402 0.98 -11.71 -28.58
CA SER A 402 1.56 -10.96 -29.70
C SER A 402 2.79 -10.16 -29.32
N PHE A 403 2.82 -9.60 -28.08
CA PHE A 403 3.99 -8.90 -27.57
C PHE A 403 5.22 -9.83 -27.47
N PHE A 404 5.04 -11.05 -26.95
CA PHE A 404 6.13 -12.01 -26.83
C PHE A 404 6.52 -12.63 -28.17
N GLU A 405 5.53 -12.99 -29.00
CA GLU A 405 5.76 -13.54 -30.34
C GLU A 405 6.55 -12.58 -31.22
N GLY A 406 6.29 -11.28 -31.13
CA GLY A 406 7.05 -10.26 -31.87
C GLY A 406 8.52 -10.13 -31.45
N LYS A 407 8.89 -10.66 -30.29
CA LYS A 407 10.28 -10.69 -29.78
C LYS A 407 10.98 -12.04 -29.98
N MET A 408 10.26 -13.05 -30.42
CA MET A 408 10.81 -14.39 -30.66
C MET A 408 11.43 -14.47 -32.07
N ILE A 409 12.45 -15.28 -32.18
CA ILE A 409 13.07 -15.65 -33.46
C ILE A 409 12.83 -17.14 -33.77
N GLU A 410 12.76 -17.46 -35.05
CA GLU A 410 12.71 -18.86 -35.49
C GLU A 410 14.13 -19.36 -35.77
N GLU A 411 14.40 -20.58 -35.30
CA GLU A 411 15.68 -21.23 -35.52
C GLU A 411 15.55 -22.75 -35.63
N GLN A 412 16.51 -23.38 -36.30
CA GLN A 412 16.64 -24.82 -36.36
C GLN A 412 17.69 -25.27 -35.33
N LEU A 413 17.28 -26.20 -34.47
CA LEU A 413 18.16 -26.84 -33.49
C LEU A 413 18.24 -28.33 -33.80
N LEU A 414 19.46 -28.88 -33.84
CA LEU A 414 19.70 -30.30 -33.90
C LEU A 414 19.93 -30.83 -32.48
N VAL A 415 19.11 -31.76 -32.02
CA VAL A 415 19.28 -32.44 -30.75
C VAL A 415 19.83 -33.85 -31.03
N PRO A 416 21.15 -34.07 -30.81
CA PRO A 416 21.76 -35.38 -31.02
C PRO A 416 21.09 -36.44 -30.14
N TYR A 417 21.00 -37.69 -30.61
CA TYR A 417 20.42 -38.80 -29.82
C TYR A 417 21.15 -38.99 -28.49
N ALA A 418 22.45 -38.73 -28.44
CA ALA A 418 23.22 -38.76 -27.20
C ALA A 418 22.77 -37.73 -26.14
N LYS A 419 22.10 -36.64 -26.56
CA LYS A 419 21.61 -35.55 -25.71
C LYS A 419 20.07 -35.49 -25.67
N GLN A 420 19.38 -36.58 -25.97
CA GLN A 420 17.93 -36.66 -26.08
C GLN A 420 17.19 -36.21 -24.81
N ALA A 421 17.85 -36.30 -23.64
CA ALA A 421 17.33 -35.81 -22.36
C ALA A 421 17.04 -34.25 -22.41
N LEU A 422 17.73 -33.51 -23.28
CA LEU A 422 17.51 -32.07 -23.46
C LEU A 422 16.27 -31.71 -24.31
N LEU A 423 15.63 -32.68 -24.97
CA LEU A 423 14.37 -32.46 -25.68
C LEU A 423 13.31 -31.87 -24.76
N GLY A 424 13.20 -32.36 -23.51
CA GLY A 424 12.27 -31.82 -22.52
C GLY A 424 12.50 -30.31 -22.26
N ASP A 425 13.78 -29.89 -22.16
CA ASP A 425 14.14 -28.48 -21.96
C ASP A 425 13.77 -27.63 -23.18
N VAL A 426 13.93 -28.16 -24.40
CA VAL A 426 13.51 -27.45 -25.63
C VAL A 426 11.98 -27.28 -25.64
N TYR A 427 11.21 -28.33 -25.35
CA TYR A 427 9.74 -28.25 -25.32
C TYR A 427 9.20 -27.37 -24.20
N GLU A 428 9.94 -27.22 -23.11
CA GLU A 428 9.54 -26.35 -22.01
C GLU A 428 9.76 -24.87 -22.30
N HIS A 429 10.85 -24.54 -23.02
CA HIS A 429 11.33 -23.18 -23.20
C HIS A 429 11.15 -22.59 -24.61
N ALA A 430 10.73 -23.41 -25.57
CA ALA A 430 10.51 -22.99 -26.94
C ALA A 430 9.19 -23.54 -27.51
N GLN A 431 8.62 -22.82 -28.46
CA GLN A 431 7.51 -23.31 -29.26
C GLN A 431 8.07 -24.13 -30.42
N VAL A 432 7.84 -25.45 -30.42
CA VAL A 432 8.24 -26.32 -31.53
C VAL A 432 7.24 -26.16 -32.66
N LEU A 433 7.71 -25.76 -33.85
CA LEU A 433 6.92 -25.53 -35.05
C LEU A 433 6.93 -26.76 -35.98
N ALA A 434 8.07 -27.45 -36.03
CA ALA A 434 8.25 -28.68 -36.81
C ALA A 434 9.31 -29.55 -36.17
N GLU A 435 9.16 -30.87 -36.36
CA GLU A 435 10.07 -31.90 -35.86
C GLU A 435 10.36 -32.88 -36.99
N GLU A 436 11.65 -33.14 -37.26
CA GLU A 436 12.15 -34.03 -38.24
C GLU A 436 13.23 -34.94 -37.61
N TYR A 437 13.24 -36.20 -37.95
CA TYR A 437 14.22 -37.17 -37.46
C TYR A 437 15.22 -37.48 -38.57
N ASP A 438 16.49 -37.39 -38.27
CA ASP A 438 17.56 -37.83 -39.17
C ASP A 438 18.49 -38.81 -38.48
N GLU A 439 19.50 -39.32 -39.20
CA GLU A 439 20.44 -40.33 -38.67
C GLU A 439 21.28 -39.81 -37.49
N THR A 440 21.42 -38.48 -37.30
CA THR A 440 22.27 -37.83 -36.31
C THR A 440 21.50 -37.38 -35.06
N GLY A 441 20.19 -37.19 -35.17
CA GLY A 441 19.37 -36.71 -34.10
C GLY A 441 17.99 -36.23 -34.52
N THR A 442 17.35 -35.47 -33.64
CA THR A 442 16.08 -34.83 -33.88
C THR A 442 16.30 -33.36 -34.27
N ARG A 443 15.87 -32.97 -35.46
CA ARG A 443 15.93 -31.60 -35.95
C ARG A 443 14.61 -30.91 -35.63
N LEU A 444 14.70 -29.85 -34.81
CA LEU A 444 13.56 -29.08 -34.36
C LEU A 444 13.61 -27.67 -34.97
N ARG A 445 12.51 -27.26 -35.60
CA ARG A 445 12.31 -25.85 -35.91
C ARG A 445 11.53 -25.24 -34.77
N VAL A 446 12.18 -24.31 -34.06
CA VAL A 446 11.66 -23.73 -32.84
C VAL A 446 11.54 -22.23 -32.93
N ARG A 447 10.58 -21.68 -32.18
CA ARG A 447 10.42 -20.25 -31.99
C ARG A 447 10.59 -19.93 -30.50
N ALA A 448 11.56 -19.10 -30.13
CA ALA A 448 11.83 -18.68 -28.77
C ALA A 448 12.54 -17.34 -28.72
N LEU A 449 12.72 -16.78 -27.51
CA LEU A 449 13.51 -15.59 -27.30
C LEU A 449 14.98 -15.83 -27.70
N PRO A 450 15.70 -14.81 -28.24
CA PRO A 450 17.11 -14.95 -28.64
C PRO A 450 18.01 -15.52 -27.54
N ALA A 451 17.83 -15.06 -26.29
CA ALA A 451 18.58 -15.56 -25.12
C ALA A 451 18.34 -17.05 -24.86
N THR A 452 17.09 -17.51 -25.00
CA THR A 452 16.72 -18.93 -24.86
C THR A 452 17.36 -19.78 -25.96
N ILE A 453 17.32 -19.32 -27.21
CA ILE A 453 17.96 -19.99 -28.34
C ILE A 453 19.48 -20.13 -28.09
N ALA A 454 20.14 -19.05 -27.66
CA ALA A 454 21.59 -19.08 -27.36
C ALA A 454 21.91 -20.08 -26.25
N ARG A 455 21.11 -20.13 -25.18
CA ARG A 455 21.27 -21.10 -24.08
C ARG A 455 21.10 -22.54 -24.57
N LEU A 456 20.02 -22.81 -25.31
CA LEU A 456 19.75 -24.15 -25.85
C LEU A 456 20.86 -24.59 -26.81
N ARG A 457 21.34 -23.69 -27.67
CA ARG A 457 22.44 -23.99 -28.58
C ARG A 457 23.71 -24.35 -27.81
N THR A 458 24.06 -23.60 -26.74
CA THR A 458 25.20 -23.94 -25.89
C THR A 458 25.07 -25.28 -25.19
N ALA A 459 23.86 -25.65 -24.73
CA ALA A 459 23.62 -26.93 -24.09
C ALA A 459 23.67 -28.12 -25.09
N LEU A 460 23.30 -27.87 -26.35
CA LEU A 460 23.30 -28.87 -27.41
C LEU A 460 24.68 -29.05 -28.08
N ALA A 461 25.53 -28.01 -28.07
CA ALA A 461 26.91 -28.09 -28.53
C ALA A 461 27.76 -28.98 -27.61
#